data_76fce2a0c2f5db61a36784ed79927073
#
_entry.id   76fce2a0c2f5db61a36784ed79927073
#
_cell.length_a   1.000
_cell.length_b   1.000
_cell.length_c   1.000
_cell.angle_alpha   90.00
_cell.angle_beta   90.00
_cell.angle_gamma   90.00
#
_symmetry.space_group_name_H-M   'P 1'
#
loop_
_entity.id
_entity.type
_entity.pdbx_description
1 polymer ?
#
loop_
_entity_poly.entity_id
_entity_poly.type
_entity_poly.pdbx_seq_one_letter_code
_entity_poly.pdbx_strand_id
1 'polypeptide(L)'
;DVPRFALDRERWARWGREEWAVPRLPRDRYERQTLLTIIDELAGLPRLAEASHWLAGKSRLRVRVGEVDQTTWSADIKPWKKGSRGTPFIRGIHFRNDEEKGIWLQHPSMNSSIDENAAERKQAQWRGPIEAPKHPRLACQAIVNAQQMRRLRWVVLPAGCVLGNSVNHLELPDDVAKKLASKRGDLNSALSWLCELLNDNRLDAWARAWAANNNVNNYELEMLPLPPSESAAPPQLA
;
A
#
# COMPACT_ATOMS: atom_id res chain seq x y z
N ASP A 1 -18.73 2.81 -31.77
CA ASP A 1 -19.56 3.44 -30.72
C ASP A 1 -18.72 3.65 -29.46
N VAL A 2 -18.58 4.90 -29.08
CA VAL A 2 -17.98 5.25 -27.79
C VAL A 2 -19.06 5.01 -26.73
N PRO A 3 -18.83 4.15 -25.72
CA PRO A 3 -19.83 3.92 -24.69
C PRO A 3 -20.12 5.23 -23.97
N ARG A 4 -21.34 5.70 -24.05
CA ARG A 4 -21.79 6.87 -23.29
C ARG A 4 -22.22 6.42 -21.90
N PHE A 5 -21.72 7.09 -20.89
CA PHE A 5 -22.08 6.88 -19.49
C PHE A 5 -22.64 8.18 -18.93
N ALA A 6 -23.83 8.15 -18.40
CA ALA A 6 -24.40 9.31 -17.72
C ALA A 6 -24.04 9.24 -16.24
N LEU A 7 -23.35 10.26 -15.77
CA LEU A 7 -23.02 10.45 -14.37
C LEU A 7 -23.86 11.62 -13.86
N ASP A 8 -24.77 11.34 -12.92
CA ASP A 8 -25.54 12.39 -12.28
C ASP A 8 -24.68 13.13 -11.23
N ARG A 9 -25.09 14.36 -10.95
CA ARG A 9 -24.34 15.26 -10.05
C ARG A 9 -24.30 14.75 -8.60
N GLU A 10 -25.37 14.10 -8.13
CA GLU A 10 -25.45 13.57 -6.77
C GLU A 10 -24.49 12.40 -6.57
N ARG A 11 -24.46 11.47 -7.54
CA ARG A 11 -23.56 10.33 -7.53
C ARG A 11 -22.11 10.80 -7.52
N TRP A 12 -21.78 11.80 -8.33
CA TRP A 12 -20.44 12.35 -8.40
C TRP A 12 -20.03 13.07 -7.09
N ALA A 13 -20.90 13.89 -6.52
CA ALA A 13 -20.67 14.53 -5.24
C ALA A 13 -20.44 13.52 -4.13
N ARG A 14 -21.18 12.41 -4.13
CA ARG A 14 -21.04 11.29 -3.17
C ARG A 14 -19.68 10.59 -3.29
N TRP A 15 -19.06 10.54 -4.47
CA TRP A 15 -17.73 9.97 -4.63
C TRP A 15 -16.63 10.78 -3.92
N GLY A 16 -16.93 12.00 -3.44
CA GLY A 16 -16.08 12.77 -2.53
C GLY A 16 -14.77 13.25 -3.15
N ARG A 17 -14.75 13.39 -4.49
CA ARG A 17 -13.62 13.98 -5.20
C ARG A 17 -13.90 15.47 -5.42
N GLU A 18 -13.14 16.34 -4.76
CA GLU A 18 -13.27 17.79 -4.88
C GLU A 18 -12.94 18.30 -6.29
N GLU A 19 -12.05 17.61 -6.99
CA GLU A 19 -11.68 17.93 -8.35
C GLU A 19 -12.50 17.06 -9.31
N TRP A 20 -13.11 17.63 -10.30
CA TRP A 20 -13.91 16.99 -11.37
C TRP A 20 -13.27 15.73 -11.99
N ALA A 21 -12.64 14.91 -11.20
CA ALA A 21 -12.01 13.67 -11.59
C ALA A 21 -13.06 12.65 -12.03
N VAL A 22 -12.89 12.11 -13.21
CA VAL A 22 -13.73 11.03 -13.75
C VAL A 22 -12.96 9.73 -13.62
N PRO A 23 -13.56 8.66 -13.08
CA PRO A 23 -12.88 7.38 -12.98
C PRO A 23 -12.60 6.81 -14.37
N ARG A 24 -11.48 6.12 -14.51
CA ARG A 24 -11.18 5.32 -15.70
C ARG A 24 -12.07 4.09 -15.72
N LEU A 25 -13.00 4.06 -16.65
CA LEU A 25 -13.98 2.99 -16.76
C LEU A 25 -13.53 1.96 -17.83
N PRO A 26 -13.68 0.65 -17.57
CA PRO A 26 -13.50 -0.39 -18.56
C PRO A 26 -14.40 -0.21 -19.78
N ARG A 27 -13.95 -0.68 -20.95
CA ARG A 27 -14.77 -0.69 -22.17
C ARG A 27 -15.90 -1.72 -22.08
N ASP A 28 -15.62 -2.86 -21.47
CA ASP A 28 -16.60 -3.89 -21.26
C ASP A 28 -17.74 -3.40 -20.33
N ARG A 29 -18.98 -3.73 -20.68
CA ARG A 29 -20.16 -3.26 -19.96
C ARG A 29 -20.26 -3.86 -18.56
N TYR A 30 -19.95 -5.14 -18.44
CA TYR A 30 -20.06 -5.87 -17.17
C TYR A 30 -18.97 -5.40 -16.20
N GLU A 31 -17.72 -5.36 -16.64
CA GLU A 31 -16.60 -4.85 -15.83
C GLU A 31 -16.83 -3.40 -15.39
N ARG A 32 -17.38 -2.57 -16.28
CA ARG A 32 -17.73 -1.18 -15.95
C ARG A 32 -18.79 -1.10 -14.87
N GLN A 33 -19.85 -1.90 -14.97
CA GLN A 33 -20.91 -1.91 -13.97
C GLN A 33 -20.40 -2.41 -12.62
N THR A 34 -19.58 -3.44 -12.59
CA THR A 34 -18.93 -3.96 -11.39
C THR A 34 -18.07 -2.88 -10.72
N LEU A 35 -17.21 -2.19 -11.51
CA LEU A 35 -16.39 -1.12 -10.98
C LEU A 35 -17.22 0.04 -10.40
N LEU A 36 -18.29 0.43 -11.07
CA LEU A 36 -19.18 1.49 -10.58
C LEU A 36 -19.87 1.11 -9.28
N THR A 37 -20.28 -0.14 -9.14
CA THR A 37 -20.83 -0.66 -7.87
C THR A 37 -19.80 -0.58 -6.75
N ILE A 38 -18.57 -1.01 -7.01
CA ILE A 38 -17.46 -0.89 -6.04
C ILE A 38 -17.22 0.58 -5.64
N ILE A 39 -17.20 1.49 -6.61
CA ILE A 39 -17.01 2.92 -6.33
C ILE A 39 -18.14 3.46 -5.45
N ASP A 40 -19.39 3.13 -5.74
CA ASP A 40 -20.54 3.58 -4.96
C ASP A 40 -20.52 3.04 -3.52
N GLU A 41 -20.17 1.78 -3.34
CA GLU A 41 -20.07 1.14 -2.02
C GLU A 41 -18.95 1.77 -1.16
N LEU A 42 -17.82 2.07 -1.78
CA LEU A 42 -16.66 2.59 -1.06
C LEU A 42 -16.70 4.12 -0.87
N ALA A 43 -17.47 4.84 -1.66
CA ALA A 43 -17.45 6.32 -1.69
C ALA A 43 -17.76 6.96 -0.34
N GLY A 44 -18.70 6.37 0.43
CA GLY A 44 -19.13 6.88 1.74
C GLY A 44 -18.25 6.46 2.91
N LEU A 45 -17.22 5.64 2.68
CA LEU A 45 -16.37 5.16 3.77
C LEU A 45 -15.34 6.22 4.21
N PRO A 46 -14.95 6.23 5.50
CA PRO A 46 -13.86 7.05 6.01
C PRO A 46 -12.57 6.80 5.23
N ARG A 47 -11.73 7.82 5.12
CA ARG A 47 -10.44 7.70 4.41
C ARG A 47 -9.33 7.19 5.34
N LEU A 48 -8.31 6.53 4.78
CA LEU A 48 -7.16 6.04 5.54
C LEU A 48 -6.53 7.14 6.41
N ALA A 49 -6.36 8.34 5.87
CA ALA A 49 -5.81 9.47 6.60
C ALA A 49 -6.71 9.92 7.78
N GLU A 50 -7.99 9.62 7.75
CA GLU A 50 -8.97 10.06 8.74
C GLU A 50 -9.11 9.04 9.89
N ALA A 51 -7.97 8.62 10.47
CA ALA A 51 -7.93 7.60 11.52
C ALA A 51 -8.86 7.87 12.71
N SER A 52 -9.15 9.16 12.99
CA SER A 52 -10.12 9.55 14.01
C SER A 52 -11.53 9.00 13.77
N HIS A 53 -11.93 8.77 12.52
CA HIS A 53 -13.26 8.27 12.16
C HIS A 53 -13.36 6.75 12.27
N TRP A 54 -12.33 6.00 11.86
CA TRP A 54 -12.41 4.54 11.85
C TRP A 54 -11.65 3.84 13.00
N LEU A 55 -10.71 4.53 13.66
CA LEU A 55 -9.97 4.03 14.83
C LEU A 55 -10.33 4.73 16.13
N ALA A 56 -11.22 5.72 16.10
CA ALA A 56 -11.50 6.61 17.22
C ALA A 56 -10.21 7.26 17.81
N GLY A 57 -9.20 7.51 16.95
CA GLY A 57 -7.97 8.21 17.27
C GLY A 57 -8.13 9.71 17.09
N LYS A 58 -7.19 10.49 17.61
CA LYS A 58 -7.14 11.95 17.42
C LYS A 58 -6.17 12.36 16.32
N SER A 59 -5.18 11.53 16.05
CA SER A 59 -4.11 11.82 15.10
C SER A 59 -4.46 11.35 13.70
N ARG A 60 -4.08 12.14 12.71
CA ARG A 60 -4.21 11.80 11.29
C ARG A 60 -3.10 10.83 10.88
N LEU A 61 -3.44 9.78 10.13
CA LEU A 61 -2.46 8.94 9.47
C LEU A 61 -1.85 9.66 8.27
N ARG A 62 -0.60 9.37 8.01
CA ARG A 62 0.11 9.90 6.85
C ARG A 62 0.84 8.78 6.12
N VAL A 63 0.93 8.94 4.81
CA VAL A 63 1.78 8.10 3.98
C VAL A 63 3.03 8.88 3.63
N ARG A 64 4.19 8.25 3.82
CA ARG A 64 5.50 8.83 3.53
C ARG A 64 6.21 8.04 2.46
N VAL A 65 7.02 8.72 1.68
CA VAL A 65 8.02 8.09 0.79
C VAL A 65 9.13 7.51 1.66
N GLY A 66 9.77 6.43 1.18
CA GLY A 66 10.93 5.84 1.84
C GLY A 66 12.05 6.84 2.09
N GLU A 67 12.85 6.56 3.10
CA GLU A 67 13.81 7.50 3.71
C GLU A 67 14.97 7.88 2.78
N VAL A 68 15.28 7.03 1.79
CA VAL A 68 16.48 7.14 0.97
C VAL A 68 16.14 7.41 -0.48
N ASP A 69 16.57 8.54 -1.00
CA ASP A 69 16.65 8.77 -2.44
C ASP A 69 17.77 7.93 -3.04
N GLN A 70 17.40 6.97 -3.88
CA GLN A 70 18.32 5.96 -4.42
C GLN A 70 19.38 6.56 -5.36
N THR A 71 19.10 7.69 -5.97
CA THR A 71 20.05 8.38 -6.86
C THR A 71 21.08 9.11 -6.04
N THR A 72 20.65 9.90 -5.07
CA THR A 72 21.52 10.70 -4.20
C THR A 72 22.45 9.82 -3.36
N TRP A 73 21.93 8.71 -2.84
CA TRP A 73 22.66 7.83 -1.91
C TRP A 73 23.13 6.53 -2.54
N SER A 74 23.33 6.51 -3.86
CA SER A 74 23.71 5.30 -4.59
C SER A 74 25.04 4.66 -4.09
N ALA A 75 25.95 5.48 -3.59
CA ALA A 75 27.23 5.01 -3.03
C ALA A 75 27.08 4.19 -1.75
N ASP A 76 26.00 4.40 -0.98
CA ASP A 76 25.74 3.71 0.29
C ASP A 76 24.83 2.48 0.14
N ILE A 77 24.28 2.28 -1.05
CA ILE A 77 23.48 1.11 -1.38
C ILE A 77 24.42 0.04 -1.95
N LYS A 78 24.64 -1.03 -1.20
CA LYS A 78 25.54 -2.13 -1.57
C LYS A 78 24.76 -3.41 -1.88
N PRO A 79 25.27 -4.29 -2.75
CA PRO A 79 24.68 -5.60 -2.96
C PRO A 79 24.56 -6.39 -1.67
N TRP A 80 23.42 -7.08 -1.49
CA TRP A 80 23.27 -8.04 -0.41
C TRP A 80 24.09 -9.29 -0.74
N LYS A 81 24.90 -9.74 0.20
CA LYS A 81 25.69 -10.98 0.08
C LYS A 81 25.34 -11.92 1.23
N LYS A 82 25.55 -13.22 1.04
CA LYS A 82 25.40 -14.23 2.10
C LYS A 82 26.25 -13.83 3.31
N GLY A 83 25.65 -13.86 4.48
CA GLY A 83 26.30 -13.41 5.72
C GLY A 83 26.43 -11.90 5.86
N SER A 84 25.79 -11.11 5.00
CA SER A 84 25.73 -9.64 5.16
C SER A 84 25.14 -9.27 6.51
N ARG A 85 25.84 -8.34 7.20
CA ARG A 85 25.38 -7.76 8.48
C ARG A 85 24.82 -6.33 8.29
N GLY A 86 24.67 -5.89 7.05
CA GLY A 86 24.11 -4.57 6.75
C GLY A 86 22.60 -4.53 6.98
N THR A 87 22.07 -3.33 7.09
CA THR A 87 20.64 -3.09 7.19
C THR A 87 19.95 -3.45 5.87
N PRO A 88 18.86 -4.25 5.86
CA PRO A 88 18.10 -4.52 4.65
C PRO A 88 17.60 -3.22 4.01
N PHE A 89 17.84 -3.08 2.71
CA PHE A 89 17.39 -1.95 1.92
C PHE A 89 16.26 -2.37 0.98
N ILE A 90 15.06 -1.94 1.26
CA ILE A 90 13.86 -2.35 0.56
C ILE A 90 13.50 -1.34 -0.53
N ARG A 91 13.26 -1.85 -1.74
CA ARG A 91 12.87 -1.07 -2.92
C ARG A 91 11.59 -1.61 -3.51
N GLY A 92 10.91 -0.82 -4.36
CA GLY A 92 9.69 -1.23 -5.04
C GLY A 92 9.82 -2.55 -5.83
N ILE A 93 11.02 -2.83 -6.35
CA ILE A 93 11.31 -4.06 -7.09
C ILE A 93 11.20 -5.35 -6.23
N HIS A 94 11.24 -5.23 -4.91
CA HIS A 94 11.12 -6.38 -4.01
C HIS A 94 9.66 -6.82 -3.79
N PHE A 95 8.69 -5.98 -4.10
CA PHE A 95 7.28 -6.33 -3.96
C PHE A 95 6.85 -7.29 -5.06
N ARG A 96 6.29 -8.42 -4.67
CA ARG A 96 5.78 -9.48 -5.55
C ARG A 96 4.29 -9.67 -5.33
N ASN A 97 3.65 -10.17 -6.36
CA ASN A 97 2.28 -10.67 -6.30
C ASN A 97 2.22 -11.89 -7.21
N ASP A 98 1.86 -13.01 -6.66
CA ASP A 98 1.62 -14.25 -7.38
C ASP A 98 0.34 -14.93 -6.89
N GLU A 99 -0.15 -15.92 -7.63
CA GLU A 99 -1.43 -16.59 -7.34
C GLU A 99 -1.38 -17.47 -6.08
N GLU A 100 -0.22 -18.06 -5.78
CA GLU A 100 -0.08 -18.96 -4.63
C GLU A 100 0.17 -18.22 -3.31
N LYS A 101 1.08 -17.24 -3.35
CA LYS A 101 1.58 -16.54 -2.14
C LYS A 101 0.90 -15.21 -1.90
N GLY A 102 0.10 -14.75 -2.86
CA GLY A 102 -0.47 -13.41 -2.81
C GLY A 102 0.61 -12.33 -2.90
N ILE A 103 0.50 -11.29 -2.05
CA ILE A 103 1.47 -10.19 -2.01
C ILE A 103 2.53 -10.48 -0.97
N TRP A 104 3.79 -10.47 -1.38
CA TRP A 104 4.91 -10.77 -0.51
C TRP A 104 6.18 -9.97 -0.87
N LEU A 105 7.17 -10.00 0.01
CA LEU A 105 8.43 -9.29 -0.17
C LEU A 105 9.57 -10.26 -0.51
N GLN A 106 10.16 -10.09 -1.68
CA GLN A 106 11.32 -10.87 -2.13
C GLN A 106 12.62 -10.21 -1.67
N HIS A 107 13.07 -10.54 -0.46
CA HIS A 107 14.37 -10.10 0.04
C HIS A 107 14.99 -11.18 0.93
N PRO A 108 16.30 -11.54 0.82
CA PRO A 108 16.90 -12.65 1.56
C PRO A 108 16.84 -12.52 3.08
N SER A 109 16.81 -11.29 3.60
CA SER A 109 16.65 -11.05 5.03
C SER A 109 15.24 -11.41 5.55
N MET A 110 14.27 -11.55 4.63
CA MET A 110 12.86 -11.82 4.94
C MET A 110 12.47 -13.26 4.61
N ASN A 111 13.19 -13.89 3.69
CA ASN A 111 12.87 -15.22 3.22
C ASN A 111 14.16 -15.98 2.83
N SER A 112 14.59 -16.91 3.67
CA SER A 112 15.82 -17.69 3.51
C SER A 112 15.77 -18.68 2.33
N SER A 113 14.62 -18.94 1.73
CA SER A 113 14.44 -19.86 0.62
C SER A 113 14.65 -19.21 -0.76
N ILE A 114 14.98 -17.94 -0.82
CA ILE A 114 15.23 -17.24 -2.08
C ILE A 114 16.59 -17.67 -2.62
N ASP A 115 16.61 -18.11 -3.88
CA ASP A 115 17.86 -18.38 -4.61
C ASP A 115 18.73 -17.11 -4.64
N GLU A 116 19.83 -17.16 -3.92
CA GLU A 116 20.77 -16.04 -3.79
C GLU A 116 21.31 -15.57 -5.14
N ASN A 117 21.46 -16.47 -6.10
CA ASN A 117 22.02 -16.16 -7.42
C ASN A 117 21.04 -15.38 -8.32
N ALA A 118 19.75 -15.67 -8.22
CA ALA A 118 18.72 -14.90 -8.94
C ALA A 118 18.49 -13.50 -8.34
N ALA A 119 18.86 -13.34 -7.09
CA ALA A 119 18.56 -12.20 -6.25
C ALA A 119 19.69 -11.16 -6.18
N GLU A 120 20.95 -11.54 -6.40
CA GLU A 120 22.14 -10.68 -6.17
C GLU A 120 22.06 -9.33 -6.88
N ARG A 121 21.48 -9.24 -8.07
CA ARG A 121 21.38 -7.99 -8.83
C ARG A 121 20.31 -7.03 -8.32
N LYS A 122 19.35 -7.50 -7.53
CA LYS A 122 18.17 -6.74 -7.13
C LYS A 122 18.12 -6.43 -5.65
N GLN A 123 18.85 -7.20 -4.85
CA GLN A 123 18.82 -7.07 -3.40
C GLN A 123 19.92 -6.16 -2.92
N ALA A 124 19.61 -5.40 -1.89
CA ALA A 124 20.49 -4.39 -1.42
C ALA A 124 20.52 -4.30 0.10
N GLN A 125 21.66 -3.87 0.63
CA GLN A 125 21.84 -3.46 2.01
C GLN A 125 22.17 -1.98 2.07
N TRP A 126 21.71 -1.34 3.11
CA TRP A 126 22.02 0.04 3.44
C TRP A 126 23.27 0.15 4.32
N ARG A 127 24.15 1.07 4.00
CA ARG A 127 25.40 1.36 4.74
C ARG A 127 25.57 2.84 5.05
N GLY A 128 24.59 3.67 4.74
CA GLY A 128 24.64 5.10 5.01
C GLY A 128 24.21 5.44 6.45
N PRO A 129 24.12 6.74 6.76
CA PRO A 129 23.91 7.24 8.12
C PRO A 129 22.45 7.16 8.61
N ILE A 130 21.48 6.90 7.74
CA ILE A 130 20.06 6.82 8.13
C ILE A 130 19.82 5.53 8.91
N GLU A 131 19.37 5.67 10.16
CA GLU A 131 19.04 4.54 11.01
C GLU A 131 17.71 3.92 10.63
N ALA A 132 17.65 2.59 10.65
CA ALA A 132 16.41 1.87 10.42
C ALA A 132 15.48 1.98 11.63
N PRO A 133 14.15 2.12 11.39
CA PRO A 133 13.16 2.15 12.47
C PRO A 133 13.19 0.90 13.34
N LYS A 134 12.99 1.09 14.64
CA LYS A 134 13.00 0.02 15.66
C LYS A 134 11.67 -0.70 15.81
N HIS A 135 10.68 -0.37 14.99
CA HIS A 135 9.33 -0.97 15.03
C HIS A 135 8.91 -1.45 13.64
N PRO A 136 8.02 -2.45 13.54
CA PRO A 136 7.45 -2.89 12.29
C PRO A 136 6.56 -1.80 11.70
N ARG A 137 6.37 -1.83 10.38
CA ARG A 137 5.53 -0.86 9.66
C ARG A 137 4.90 -1.45 8.41
N LEU A 138 3.84 -0.83 7.92
CA LEU A 138 3.24 -1.14 6.62
C LEU A 138 3.93 -0.36 5.51
N ALA A 139 4.26 -1.05 4.44
CA ALA A 139 4.85 -0.45 3.25
C ALA A 139 4.12 -0.89 1.98
N CYS A 140 4.10 -0.02 0.98
CA CYS A 140 3.49 -0.22 -0.31
C CYS A 140 4.44 0.16 -1.43
N GLN A 141 4.42 -0.56 -2.54
CA GLN A 141 5.18 -0.20 -3.72
C GLN A 141 4.72 1.17 -4.27
N ALA A 142 5.66 2.11 -4.47
CA ALA A 142 5.34 3.46 -4.94
C ALA A 142 5.25 3.57 -6.47
N ILE A 143 5.87 2.66 -7.23
CA ILE A 143 5.88 2.69 -8.69
C ILE A 143 5.34 1.37 -9.21
N VAL A 144 4.21 1.43 -9.92
CA VAL A 144 3.49 0.24 -10.44
C VAL A 144 3.26 0.42 -11.93
N ASN A 145 3.80 -0.51 -12.73
CA ASN A 145 3.54 -0.53 -14.16
C ASN A 145 2.05 -0.82 -14.44
N ALA A 146 1.49 -0.20 -15.47
CA ALA A 146 0.10 -0.41 -15.90
C ALA A 146 -0.25 -1.88 -16.21
N GLN A 147 0.75 -2.69 -16.60
CA GLN A 147 0.58 -4.12 -16.89
C GLN A 147 0.58 -5.02 -15.63
N GLN A 148 0.91 -4.47 -14.46
CA GLN A 148 0.90 -5.25 -13.23
C GLN A 148 -0.54 -5.56 -12.81
N MET A 149 -0.79 -6.80 -12.39
CA MET A 149 -2.13 -7.27 -11.99
C MET A 149 -2.72 -6.45 -10.85
N ARG A 150 -1.89 -5.92 -9.95
CA ARG A 150 -2.32 -5.11 -8.82
C ARG A 150 -1.56 -3.80 -8.75
N ARG A 151 -2.29 -2.71 -8.43
CA ARG A 151 -1.73 -1.40 -8.14
C ARG A 151 -1.32 -1.29 -6.66
N LEU A 152 -2.15 -1.77 -5.76
CA LEU A 152 -1.88 -1.76 -4.33
C LEU A 152 -1.19 -3.06 -3.92
N ARG A 153 0.00 -2.92 -3.33
CA ARG A 153 0.81 -4.04 -2.83
C ARG A 153 1.38 -3.67 -1.47
N TRP A 154 0.59 -3.92 -0.45
CA TRP A 154 0.99 -3.66 0.92
C TRP A 154 1.62 -4.90 1.55
N VAL A 155 2.65 -4.68 2.35
CA VAL A 155 3.33 -5.72 3.15
C VAL A 155 3.64 -5.17 4.53
N VAL A 156 3.64 -6.05 5.52
CA VAL A 156 4.19 -5.75 6.85
C VAL A 156 5.71 -5.94 6.78
N LEU A 157 6.45 -4.90 7.11
CA LEU A 157 7.90 -4.96 7.24
C LEU A 157 8.30 -5.11 8.69
N PRO A 158 9.26 -5.99 9.02
CA PRO A 158 9.83 -6.04 10.35
C PRO A 158 10.61 -4.76 10.66
N ALA A 159 10.92 -4.56 11.93
CA ALA A 159 11.87 -3.54 12.35
C ALA A 159 13.24 -3.75 11.67
N GLY A 160 14.02 -2.70 11.59
CA GLY A 160 15.40 -2.79 11.11
C GLY A 160 15.58 -2.74 9.58
N CYS A 161 14.59 -2.27 8.83
CA CYS A 161 14.68 -2.08 7.37
C CYS A 161 14.68 -0.59 7.00
N VAL A 162 15.49 -0.21 6.02
CA VAL A 162 15.49 1.14 5.41
C VAL A 162 14.83 1.05 4.04
N LEU A 163 14.05 2.07 3.67
CA LEU A 163 13.27 2.10 2.45
C LEU A 163 13.82 3.10 1.45
N GLY A 164 13.89 2.67 0.19
CA GLY A 164 14.15 3.56 -0.92
C GLY A 164 12.91 4.34 -1.36
N ASN A 165 13.11 5.44 -2.09
CA ASN A 165 12.06 6.33 -2.60
C ASN A 165 11.07 5.68 -3.59
N SER A 166 11.26 4.42 -3.96
CA SER A 166 10.30 3.61 -4.72
C SER A 166 9.33 2.81 -3.83
N VAL A 167 9.31 3.09 -2.53
CA VAL A 167 8.44 2.48 -1.53
C VAL A 167 7.77 3.59 -0.72
N ASN A 168 6.45 3.49 -0.54
CA ASN A 168 5.69 4.29 0.40
C ASN A 168 5.50 3.51 1.70
N HIS A 169 5.37 4.20 2.83
CA HIS A 169 5.04 3.55 4.10
C HIS A 169 4.04 4.37 4.90
N LEU A 170 3.26 3.66 5.72
CA LEU A 170 2.29 4.28 6.62
C LEU A 170 2.97 4.71 7.91
N GLU A 171 2.90 6.00 8.20
CA GLU A 171 3.31 6.57 9.47
C GLU A 171 2.16 6.43 10.48
N LEU A 172 2.38 5.64 11.53
CA LEU A 172 1.43 5.41 12.60
C LEU A 172 1.82 6.26 13.81
N PRO A 173 1.03 7.29 14.17
CA PRO A 173 1.21 7.98 15.44
C PRO A 173 1.05 7.03 16.63
N ASP A 174 1.74 7.30 17.72
CA ASP A 174 1.76 6.45 18.92
C ASP A 174 0.36 6.16 19.49
N ASP A 175 -0.53 7.17 19.49
CA ASP A 175 -1.91 7.01 19.98
C ASP A 175 -2.72 6.06 19.09
N VAL A 176 -2.51 6.10 17.78
CA VAL A 176 -3.14 5.20 16.81
C VAL A 176 -2.56 3.80 16.92
N ALA A 177 -1.23 3.66 16.99
CA ALA A 177 -0.54 2.38 17.14
C ALA A 177 -0.99 1.65 18.40
N LYS A 178 -1.07 2.34 19.55
CA LYS A 178 -1.54 1.80 20.83
C LYS A 178 -3.00 1.33 20.75
N LYS A 179 -3.88 2.11 20.12
CA LYS A 179 -5.29 1.74 19.94
C LYS A 179 -5.47 0.53 19.03
N LEU A 180 -4.75 0.50 17.91
CA LEU A 180 -4.75 -0.65 17.02
C LEU A 180 -4.28 -1.92 17.75
N ALA A 181 -3.16 -1.84 18.46
CA ALA A 181 -2.62 -2.94 19.25
C ALA A 181 -3.62 -3.42 20.32
N SER A 182 -4.27 -2.51 21.03
CA SER A 182 -5.25 -2.87 22.08
C SER A 182 -6.49 -3.58 21.51
N LYS A 183 -6.90 -3.27 20.28
CA LYS A 183 -8.04 -3.91 19.61
C LYS A 183 -7.69 -5.28 18.99
N ARG A 184 -6.43 -5.55 18.71
CA ARG A 184 -5.96 -6.72 17.96
C ARG A 184 -4.95 -7.60 18.70
N GLY A 185 -4.73 -7.33 19.98
CA GLY A 185 -3.79 -8.06 20.84
C GLY A 185 -2.41 -7.43 20.89
N ASP A 186 -1.77 -7.21 19.76
CA ASP A 186 -0.46 -6.56 19.63
C ASP A 186 -0.33 -5.77 18.33
N LEU A 187 0.79 -5.04 18.17
CA LEU A 187 1.03 -4.20 17.01
C LEU A 187 1.22 -5.02 15.71
N ASN A 188 1.87 -6.18 15.78
CA ASN A 188 2.09 -7.01 14.58
C ASN A 188 0.77 -7.57 14.05
N SER A 189 -0.08 -8.10 14.93
CA SER A 189 -1.44 -8.56 14.60
C SER A 189 -2.29 -7.44 14.01
N ALA A 190 -2.18 -6.24 14.58
CA ALA A 190 -2.87 -5.06 14.09
C ALA A 190 -2.39 -4.63 12.68
N LEU A 191 -1.07 -4.64 12.44
CA LEU A 191 -0.50 -4.33 11.13
C LEU A 191 -0.85 -5.40 10.09
N SER A 192 -0.86 -6.68 10.46
CA SER A 192 -1.27 -7.77 9.56
C SER A 192 -2.72 -7.61 9.14
N TRP A 193 -3.62 -7.37 10.09
CA TRP A 193 -5.02 -7.09 9.79
C TRP A 193 -5.20 -5.86 8.86
N LEU A 194 -4.50 -4.76 9.15
CA LEU A 194 -4.57 -3.57 8.31
C LEU A 194 -3.95 -3.82 6.92
N CYS A 195 -2.92 -4.65 6.82
CA CYS A 195 -2.31 -5.07 5.57
C CYS A 195 -3.31 -5.85 4.69
N GLU A 196 -4.03 -6.79 5.27
CA GLU A 196 -5.09 -7.54 4.58
C GLU A 196 -6.18 -6.60 4.07
N LEU A 197 -6.65 -5.69 4.92
CA LEU A 197 -7.65 -4.71 4.56
C LEU A 197 -7.18 -3.82 3.39
N LEU A 198 -5.95 -3.30 3.45
CA LEU A 198 -5.37 -2.45 2.41
C LEU A 198 -5.07 -3.20 1.10
N ASN A 199 -5.00 -4.52 1.15
CA ASN A 199 -4.87 -5.40 -0.01
C ASN A 199 -6.22 -5.95 -0.53
N ASP A 200 -7.35 -5.45 -0.06
CA ASP A 200 -8.67 -5.79 -0.61
C ASP A 200 -8.73 -5.47 -2.12
N ASN A 201 -9.27 -6.39 -2.91
CA ASN A 201 -9.39 -6.24 -4.36
C ASN A 201 -10.25 -5.03 -4.77
N ARG A 202 -11.23 -4.66 -3.96
CA ARG A 202 -12.08 -3.48 -4.20
C ARG A 202 -11.29 -2.19 -4.00
N LEU A 203 -10.38 -2.13 -3.02
CA LEU A 203 -9.47 -1.00 -2.86
C LEU A 203 -8.49 -0.89 -4.03
N ASP A 204 -8.00 -2.01 -4.54
CA ASP A 204 -7.16 -2.03 -5.75
C ASP A 204 -7.94 -1.52 -6.97
N ALA A 205 -9.18 -1.96 -7.16
CA ALA A 205 -10.06 -1.47 -8.22
C ALA A 205 -10.35 0.03 -8.09
N TRP A 206 -10.65 0.50 -6.86
CA TRP A 206 -10.77 1.92 -6.55
C TRP A 206 -9.51 2.70 -6.93
N ALA A 207 -8.33 2.27 -6.47
CA ALA A 207 -7.08 2.95 -6.75
C ALA A 207 -6.76 3.00 -8.26
N ARG A 208 -7.10 1.95 -9.01
CA ARG A 208 -6.95 1.91 -10.47
C ARG A 208 -7.89 2.87 -11.18
N ALA A 209 -9.13 2.97 -10.72
CA ALA A 209 -10.13 3.85 -11.32
C ALA A 209 -9.68 5.33 -11.31
N TRP A 210 -8.96 5.74 -10.27
CA TRP A 210 -8.51 7.13 -10.11
C TRP A 210 -7.04 7.36 -10.49
N ALA A 211 -6.31 6.31 -10.87
CA ALA A 211 -4.89 6.41 -11.20
C ALA A 211 -4.63 7.26 -12.45
N ALA A 212 -3.84 8.31 -12.31
CA ALA A 212 -3.43 9.14 -13.43
C ALA A 212 -2.18 8.62 -14.15
N ASN A 213 -1.27 7.95 -13.42
CA ASN A 213 0.04 7.52 -13.89
C ASN A 213 0.51 6.23 -13.19
N ASN A 214 1.75 5.85 -13.40
CA ASN A 214 2.37 4.67 -12.79
C ASN A 214 2.79 4.88 -11.31
N ASN A 215 2.79 6.11 -10.83
CA ASN A 215 3.13 6.38 -9.44
C ASN A 215 1.90 6.16 -8.54
N VAL A 216 2.11 5.49 -7.43
CA VAL A 216 1.14 5.39 -6.33
C VAL A 216 1.49 6.52 -5.36
N ASN A 217 0.82 7.65 -5.52
CA ASN A 217 1.14 8.85 -4.75
C ASN A 217 0.63 8.75 -3.31
N ASN A 218 1.32 9.42 -2.38
CA ASN A 218 0.96 9.40 -0.97
C ASN A 218 -0.47 9.88 -0.72
N TYR A 219 -0.89 10.97 -1.38
CA TYR A 219 -2.24 11.49 -1.26
C TYR A 219 -3.32 10.51 -1.78
N GLU A 220 -3.00 9.71 -2.82
CA GLU A 220 -3.91 8.67 -3.32
C GLU A 220 -4.11 7.58 -2.27
N LEU A 221 -3.03 7.16 -1.60
CA LEU A 221 -3.06 6.19 -0.52
C LEU A 221 -3.80 6.73 0.73
N GLU A 222 -3.55 7.97 1.09
CA GLU A 222 -4.25 8.65 2.20
C GLU A 222 -5.76 8.75 1.98
N MET A 223 -6.20 8.79 0.72
CA MET A 223 -7.60 8.88 0.31
C MET A 223 -8.26 7.52 0.07
N LEU A 224 -7.58 6.40 0.35
CA LEU A 224 -8.21 5.07 0.26
C LEU A 224 -9.40 4.98 1.23
N PRO A 225 -10.59 4.57 0.74
CA PRO A 225 -11.75 4.37 1.60
C PRO A 225 -11.58 3.09 2.42
N LEU A 226 -11.75 3.18 3.73
CA LEU A 226 -11.62 2.02 4.62
C LEU A 226 -12.91 1.78 5.41
N PRO A 227 -13.34 0.52 5.58
CA PRO A 227 -14.43 0.19 6.46
C PRO A 227 -14.06 0.52 7.91
N PRO A 228 -15.06 0.78 8.79
CA PRO A 228 -14.83 0.97 10.22
C PRO A 228 -14.08 -0.24 10.82
N SER A 229 -13.21 0.03 11.79
CA SER A 229 -12.39 -1.00 12.48
C SER A 229 -13.19 -2.10 13.17
N GLU A 230 -14.48 -1.88 13.37
CA GLU A 230 -15.42 -2.82 14.01
C GLU A 230 -16.03 -3.82 13.02
N SER A 231 -15.91 -3.61 11.74
CA SER A 231 -16.31 -4.62 10.76
C SER A 231 -15.32 -5.78 10.83
N ALA A 232 -15.77 -6.89 11.41
CA ALA A 232 -14.91 -7.99 11.88
C ALA A 232 -14.33 -8.88 10.77
N ALA A 233 -14.69 -8.66 9.51
CA ALA A 233 -14.10 -9.37 8.38
C ALA A 233 -13.95 -8.43 7.19
N PRO A 234 -12.88 -8.54 6.41
CA PRO A 234 -12.92 -7.99 5.07
C PRO A 234 -14.10 -8.65 4.35
N PRO A 235 -15.00 -7.87 3.70
CA PRO A 235 -16.09 -8.47 2.96
C PRO A 235 -15.46 -9.38 1.90
N GLN A 236 -15.70 -10.68 2.04
CA GLN A 236 -15.31 -11.65 1.04
C GLN A 236 -16.03 -11.29 -0.25
N LEU A 237 -15.28 -11.02 -1.30
CA LEU A 237 -15.82 -10.98 -2.64
C LEU A 237 -16.22 -12.42 -3.00
N ALA A 238 -17.50 -12.64 -3.14
CA ALA A 238 -18.01 -13.83 -3.79
C ALA A 238 -17.70 -13.79 -5.29
#